data_bd94717334134492e1180c8c3e3cc948
#
_entry.id   bd94717334134492e1180c8c3e3cc948
#
_cell.length_a   1.000
_cell.length_b   1.000
_cell.length_c   1.000
_cell.angle_alpha   90.00
_cell.angle_beta   90.00
_cell.angle_gamma   90.00
#
_symmetry.space_group_name_H-M   'P 1'
#
loop_
_entity.id
_entity.type
_entity.pdbx_description
1 polymer ?
#
loop_
_entity_poly.entity_id
_entity_poly.type
_entity_poly.pdbx_seq_one_letter_code
_entity_poly.pdbx_strand_id
1 'polypeptide(L)'
;MAAPEVAVHTSVGQVPMERLRTIFDGMFDGVWLIGRDSRTTYVNEAMAGLLGTTPDAMHGHPITEYLSEEFQATAEEMIGRQSVSVAERVDMRFLRADGADLWTLVAASPIVNADGSYVGSMLNVSDVTGKRAAQNQAMQNQKLEAIGAFAAGISHDFNNLLTSIRGYTELAHAELPEGGIRADLDQVIASADRAQAITGRLLAFTRGQALQPVVVDPGRILLDMLPMLRSLLSEDIDVVLDVEPGKFWIRIDPVALDQVLVNLAVNAEDAMHNGGTLTISMDEVEGRPQEALGGGEAREPSVRIRISDSGAGMDEATLARLFDPFFTTKDLGKGTGLGLSTVYGLVGQSGGTIQVESSVAVGSTFTILLPKVAARFEKPAPRAEHEAELGIGIVLMVEDEPSVREFARRVLDRAGHTLLTAANGEEALHVAEGWQAEIDVLLTDIVMPGMHGQVLAARLLKARPDLRVIFMSGYAEDSIPALDRLATPAAFLAKPFSSMTLTDAVARQIAEARTLSDQ
;
A
#
# COMPACT_ATOMS: atom_id res chain seq x y z
N MET A 1 -48.89 -38.14 -48.74
CA MET A 1 -48.01 -37.05 -49.19
C MET A 1 -46.74 -37.11 -48.35
N ALA A 2 -45.69 -37.69 -48.91
CA ALA A 2 -44.38 -37.87 -48.31
C ALA A 2 -43.56 -36.59 -48.49
N ALA A 3 -42.91 -36.13 -47.41
CA ALA A 3 -41.96 -35.02 -47.44
C ALA A 3 -40.65 -35.49 -48.07
N PRO A 4 -39.97 -34.69 -48.91
CA PRO A 4 -38.71 -35.09 -49.49
C PRO A 4 -37.57 -35.04 -48.45
N GLU A 5 -36.85 -36.15 -48.35
CA GLU A 5 -35.51 -36.24 -47.78
C GLU A 5 -34.54 -35.32 -48.52
N VAL A 6 -34.10 -34.26 -47.89
CA VAL A 6 -32.96 -33.48 -48.39
C VAL A 6 -31.69 -34.18 -47.96
N ALA A 7 -31.15 -35.01 -48.81
CA ALA A 7 -29.80 -35.56 -48.71
C ALA A 7 -28.80 -34.41 -48.93
N VAL A 8 -28.22 -33.87 -47.89
CA VAL A 8 -27.05 -32.98 -47.98
C VAL A 8 -25.81 -33.86 -48.19
N HIS A 9 -25.48 -34.17 -49.42
CA HIS A 9 -24.17 -34.66 -49.80
C HIS A 9 -23.16 -33.50 -49.74
N THR A 10 -22.54 -33.28 -48.61
CA THR A 10 -21.29 -32.53 -48.51
C THR A 10 -20.14 -33.50 -48.84
N SER A 11 -19.67 -33.47 -50.09
CA SER A 11 -18.38 -34.01 -50.47
C SER A 11 -17.29 -33.14 -49.83
N VAL A 12 -16.94 -33.42 -48.61
CA VAL A 12 -15.68 -32.93 -48.02
C VAL A 12 -14.58 -33.71 -48.70
N GLY A 13 -13.97 -33.11 -49.74
CA GLY A 13 -12.81 -33.69 -50.41
C GLY A 13 -11.77 -34.04 -49.34
N GLN A 14 -11.16 -35.23 -49.49
CA GLN A 14 -10.06 -35.66 -48.61
C GLN A 14 -8.99 -34.57 -48.58
N VAL A 15 -8.87 -33.86 -47.45
CA VAL A 15 -7.80 -32.90 -47.27
C VAL A 15 -6.49 -33.69 -47.16
N PRO A 16 -5.51 -33.47 -48.07
CA PRO A 16 -4.26 -34.19 -48.01
C PRO A 16 -3.60 -34.01 -46.63
N MET A 17 -2.99 -35.06 -46.09
CA MET A 17 -2.36 -35.06 -44.77
C MET A 17 -1.35 -33.90 -44.59
N GLU A 18 -0.62 -33.54 -45.64
CA GLU A 18 0.28 -32.38 -45.67
C GLU A 18 -0.42 -31.05 -45.39
N ARG A 19 -1.65 -30.86 -45.88
CA ARG A 19 -2.44 -29.66 -45.63
C ARG A 19 -2.94 -29.59 -44.17
N LEU A 20 -3.34 -30.71 -43.59
CA LEU A 20 -3.72 -30.79 -42.18
C LEU A 20 -2.53 -30.45 -41.30
N ARG A 21 -1.34 -30.96 -41.61
CA ARG A 21 -0.10 -30.64 -40.91
C ARG A 21 0.21 -29.15 -41.00
N THR A 22 0.13 -28.55 -42.18
CA THR A 22 0.34 -27.10 -42.36
C THR A 22 -0.65 -26.26 -41.55
N ILE A 23 -1.92 -26.71 -41.42
CA ILE A 23 -2.91 -26.02 -40.58
C ILE A 23 -2.54 -26.11 -39.11
N PHE A 24 -2.15 -27.27 -38.61
CA PHE A 24 -1.77 -27.44 -37.20
C PHE A 24 -0.48 -26.70 -36.85
N ASP A 25 0.52 -26.70 -37.74
CA ASP A 25 1.77 -25.98 -37.55
C ASP A 25 1.59 -24.45 -37.57
N GLY A 26 0.51 -23.97 -38.23
CA GLY A 26 0.14 -22.55 -38.25
C GLY A 26 -0.72 -22.10 -37.09
N MET A 27 -1.09 -22.96 -36.15
CA MET A 27 -1.85 -22.58 -34.94
C MET A 27 -0.95 -21.99 -33.88
N PHE A 28 -1.46 -20.97 -33.19
CA PHE A 28 -0.78 -20.37 -32.00
C PHE A 28 -0.90 -21.25 -30.77
N ASP A 29 -1.99 -22.00 -30.64
CA ASP A 29 -2.18 -22.97 -29.56
C ASP A 29 -1.39 -24.25 -29.84
N GLY A 30 -0.96 -24.90 -28.77
CA GLY A 30 -0.33 -26.22 -28.88
C GLY A 30 -1.32 -27.28 -29.36
N VAL A 31 -0.94 -28.01 -30.39
CA VAL A 31 -1.70 -29.20 -30.85
C VAL A 31 -0.87 -30.43 -30.54
N TRP A 32 -1.47 -31.38 -29.81
CA TRP A 32 -0.83 -32.62 -29.39
C TRP A 32 -1.73 -33.81 -29.68
N LEU A 33 -1.24 -34.75 -30.48
CA LEU A 33 -1.93 -36.00 -30.74
C LEU A 33 -1.25 -37.14 -29.98
N ILE A 34 -2.03 -37.88 -29.23
CA ILE A 34 -1.58 -39.07 -28.51
C ILE A 34 -2.29 -40.31 -28.98
N GLY A 35 -1.57 -41.42 -29.02
CA GLY A 35 -2.09 -42.76 -29.38
C GLY A 35 -2.91 -43.38 -28.25
N ARG A 36 -3.41 -44.59 -28.45
CA ARG A 36 -4.13 -45.39 -27.42
C ARG A 36 -3.29 -45.69 -26.20
N ASP A 37 -1.99 -45.71 -26.34
CA ASP A 37 -0.98 -45.95 -25.31
C ASP A 37 -0.51 -44.66 -24.62
N SER A 38 -1.23 -43.53 -24.82
CA SER A 38 -0.90 -42.20 -24.28
C SER A 38 0.45 -41.63 -24.73
N ARG A 39 1.06 -42.21 -25.78
CA ARG A 39 2.32 -41.71 -26.35
C ARG A 39 2.06 -40.70 -27.45
N THR A 40 2.94 -39.71 -27.52
CA THR A 40 2.93 -38.67 -28.53
C THR A 40 3.09 -39.25 -29.94
N THR A 41 2.12 -39.04 -30.79
CA THR A 41 2.17 -39.41 -32.21
C THR A 41 2.42 -38.22 -33.13
N TYR A 42 2.02 -37.01 -32.69
CA TYR A 42 2.29 -35.76 -33.37
C TYR A 42 2.19 -34.60 -32.38
N VAL A 43 2.99 -33.59 -32.59
CA VAL A 43 2.93 -32.33 -31.88
C VAL A 43 3.38 -31.21 -32.83
N ASN A 44 2.68 -30.05 -32.80
CA ASN A 44 3.09 -28.89 -33.58
C ASN A 44 4.23 -28.11 -32.93
N GLU A 45 4.87 -27.22 -33.71
CA GLU A 45 5.96 -26.35 -33.22
C GLU A 45 5.54 -25.47 -32.04
N ALA A 46 4.27 -25.00 -32.04
CA ALA A 46 3.76 -24.17 -30.93
C ALA A 46 3.79 -24.94 -29.61
N MET A 47 3.32 -26.20 -29.56
CA MET A 47 3.33 -27.02 -28.35
C MET A 47 4.74 -27.32 -27.86
N ALA A 48 5.62 -27.72 -28.78
CA ALA A 48 7.02 -27.98 -28.42
C ALA A 48 7.71 -26.72 -27.88
N GLY A 49 7.46 -25.54 -28.48
CA GLY A 49 7.93 -24.25 -28.02
C GLY A 49 7.40 -23.87 -26.64
N LEU A 50 6.11 -24.16 -26.35
CA LEU A 50 5.53 -23.93 -25.01
C LEU A 50 6.27 -24.72 -23.92
N LEU A 51 6.70 -25.94 -24.20
CA LEU A 51 7.45 -26.79 -23.29
C LEU A 51 8.98 -26.53 -23.29
N GLY A 52 9.47 -25.70 -24.22
CA GLY A 52 10.90 -25.45 -24.37
C GLY A 52 11.69 -26.64 -24.94
N THR A 53 11.07 -27.43 -25.82
CA THR A 53 11.62 -28.62 -26.45
C THR A 53 11.38 -28.63 -27.96
N THR A 54 11.60 -29.77 -28.64
CA THR A 54 11.35 -29.94 -30.08
C THR A 54 10.32 -31.04 -30.33
N PRO A 55 9.59 -31.01 -31.48
CA PRO A 55 8.64 -32.05 -31.82
C PRO A 55 9.24 -33.45 -31.85
N ASP A 56 10.46 -33.57 -32.36
CA ASP A 56 11.17 -34.84 -32.44
C ASP A 56 11.52 -35.43 -31.07
N ALA A 57 11.85 -34.59 -30.13
CA ALA A 57 12.14 -35.00 -28.74
C ALA A 57 10.87 -35.46 -28.00
N MET A 58 9.70 -34.98 -28.38
CA MET A 58 8.43 -35.36 -27.77
C MET A 58 7.85 -36.64 -28.40
N HIS A 59 8.19 -36.95 -29.64
CA HIS A 59 7.62 -38.08 -30.36
C HIS A 59 7.89 -39.43 -29.67
N GLY A 60 6.84 -40.23 -29.42
CA GLY A 60 6.93 -41.53 -28.74
C GLY A 60 7.00 -41.45 -27.21
N HIS A 61 7.15 -40.24 -26.60
CA HIS A 61 7.15 -40.05 -25.17
C HIS A 61 5.72 -39.90 -24.63
N PRO A 62 5.43 -40.43 -23.43
CA PRO A 62 4.11 -40.28 -22.80
C PRO A 62 3.90 -38.84 -22.32
N ILE A 63 2.64 -38.36 -22.43
CA ILE A 63 2.27 -36.99 -21.98
C ILE A 63 2.56 -36.74 -20.51
N THR A 64 2.52 -37.79 -19.68
CA THR A 64 2.74 -37.68 -18.21
C THR A 64 4.17 -37.26 -17.85
N GLU A 65 5.17 -37.45 -18.72
CA GLU A 65 6.53 -36.98 -18.49
C GLU A 65 6.65 -35.44 -18.41
N TYR A 66 5.70 -34.72 -19.02
CA TYR A 66 5.69 -33.25 -19.10
C TYR A 66 4.74 -32.62 -18.09
N LEU A 67 4.09 -33.43 -17.24
CA LEU A 67 3.14 -32.96 -16.23
C LEU A 67 3.80 -32.94 -14.84
N SER A 68 3.40 -31.98 -14.00
CA SER A 68 3.73 -32.05 -12.58
C SER A 68 3.03 -33.24 -11.92
N GLU A 69 3.65 -33.83 -10.88
CA GLU A 69 3.15 -35.04 -10.19
C GLU A 69 1.66 -34.95 -9.81
N GLU A 70 1.23 -33.78 -9.38
CA GLU A 70 -0.15 -33.49 -8.97
C GLU A 70 -1.17 -33.73 -10.10
N PHE A 71 -0.77 -33.46 -11.39
CA PHE A 71 -1.66 -33.53 -12.54
C PHE A 71 -1.54 -34.81 -13.35
N GLN A 72 -0.59 -35.70 -13.05
CA GLN A 72 -0.43 -36.99 -13.74
C GLN A 72 -1.68 -37.87 -13.63
N ALA A 73 -2.21 -38.02 -12.41
CA ALA A 73 -3.41 -38.80 -12.17
C ALA A 73 -4.65 -38.21 -12.88
N THR A 74 -4.78 -36.89 -12.91
CA THR A 74 -5.86 -36.19 -13.63
C THR A 74 -5.78 -36.44 -15.15
N ALA A 75 -4.57 -36.42 -15.71
CA ALA A 75 -4.37 -36.70 -17.13
C ALA A 75 -4.71 -38.15 -17.49
N GLU A 76 -4.30 -39.13 -16.69
CA GLU A 76 -4.62 -40.53 -16.87
C GLU A 76 -6.14 -40.78 -16.83
N GLU A 77 -6.84 -40.19 -15.88
CA GLU A 77 -8.30 -40.25 -15.75
C GLU A 77 -8.99 -39.60 -16.95
N MET A 78 -8.52 -38.42 -17.40
CA MET A 78 -9.03 -37.73 -18.59
C MET A 78 -8.87 -38.60 -19.86
N ILE A 79 -7.68 -39.15 -20.07
CA ILE A 79 -7.40 -40.02 -21.23
C ILE A 79 -8.26 -41.29 -21.18
N GLY A 80 -8.44 -41.89 -19.99
CA GLY A 80 -9.32 -43.01 -19.77
C GLY A 80 -10.79 -42.71 -20.15
N ARG A 81 -11.29 -41.53 -19.81
CA ARG A 81 -12.64 -41.08 -20.19
C ARG A 81 -12.78 -40.78 -21.68
N GLN A 82 -11.73 -40.33 -22.37
CA GLN A 82 -11.73 -40.10 -23.81
C GLN A 82 -12.01 -41.37 -24.62
N SER A 83 -11.61 -42.54 -24.11
CA SER A 83 -11.93 -43.83 -24.74
C SER A 83 -13.44 -44.11 -24.85
N VAL A 84 -14.29 -43.36 -24.12
CA VAL A 84 -15.76 -43.43 -24.16
C VAL A 84 -16.37 -42.28 -24.97
N SER A 85 -15.56 -41.56 -25.78
CA SER A 85 -15.99 -40.49 -26.70
C SER A 85 -16.53 -39.20 -26.03
N VAL A 86 -15.96 -38.78 -24.90
CA VAL A 86 -16.31 -37.53 -24.23
C VAL A 86 -15.23 -36.50 -24.47
N ALA A 87 -15.58 -35.32 -25.02
CA ALA A 87 -14.69 -34.19 -25.13
C ALA A 87 -14.70 -33.40 -23.80
N GLU A 88 -13.52 -33.08 -23.29
CA GLU A 88 -13.37 -32.40 -21.98
C GLU A 88 -12.42 -31.20 -22.07
N ARG A 89 -12.60 -30.26 -21.14
CA ARG A 89 -11.66 -29.17 -20.91
C ARG A 89 -11.21 -29.20 -19.45
N VAL A 90 -9.89 -29.19 -19.24
CA VAL A 90 -9.28 -29.29 -17.92
C VAL A 90 -8.10 -28.33 -17.85
N ASP A 91 -7.97 -27.66 -16.70
CA ASP A 91 -6.75 -26.91 -16.39
C ASP A 91 -5.64 -27.91 -16.01
N MET A 92 -4.47 -27.77 -16.62
CA MET A 92 -3.30 -28.60 -16.34
C MET A 92 -2.06 -27.77 -16.15
N ARG A 93 -1.15 -28.27 -15.31
CA ARG A 93 0.18 -27.69 -15.12
C ARG A 93 1.23 -28.60 -15.71
N PHE A 94 1.84 -28.13 -16.79
CA PHE A 94 3.01 -28.76 -17.40
C PHE A 94 4.29 -28.18 -16.80
N LEU A 95 5.36 -28.95 -16.93
CA LEU A 95 6.71 -28.51 -16.58
C LEU A 95 7.49 -28.26 -17.88
N ARG A 96 8.07 -27.08 -18.01
CA ARG A 96 8.96 -26.72 -19.12
C ARG A 96 10.32 -27.39 -18.92
N ALA A 97 11.10 -27.48 -20.00
CA ALA A 97 12.45 -28.07 -19.95
C ALA A 97 13.42 -27.35 -19.00
N ASP A 98 13.16 -26.07 -18.68
CA ASP A 98 13.91 -25.26 -17.70
C ASP A 98 13.38 -25.42 -16.26
N GLY A 99 12.37 -26.27 -16.04
CA GLY A 99 11.73 -26.49 -14.74
C GLY A 99 10.63 -25.46 -14.38
N ALA A 100 10.35 -24.49 -15.24
CA ALA A 100 9.31 -23.51 -14.99
C ALA A 100 7.89 -24.10 -15.19
N ASP A 101 6.95 -23.63 -14.38
CA ASP A 101 5.54 -24.00 -14.49
C ASP A 101 4.88 -23.37 -15.73
N LEU A 102 4.14 -24.20 -16.47
CA LEU A 102 3.29 -23.78 -17.59
C LEU A 102 1.83 -24.12 -17.26
N TRP A 103 1.04 -23.12 -16.91
CA TRP A 103 -0.39 -23.31 -16.72
C TRP A 103 -1.13 -23.29 -18.05
N THR A 104 -1.90 -24.35 -18.32
CA THR A 104 -2.61 -24.50 -19.58
C THR A 104 -4.06 -24.86 -19.37
N LEU A 105 -4.89 -24.48 -20.35
CA LEU A 105 -6.22 -25.03 -20.58
C LEU A 105 -6.12 -26.08 -21.70
N VAL A 106 -6.31 -27.34 -21.33
CA VAL A 106 -6.26 -28.46 -22.24
C VAL A 106 -7.69 -28.84 -22.68
N ALA A 107 -7.97 -28.77 -23.97
CA ALA A 107 -9.20 -29.29 -24.55
C ALA A 107 -8.89 -30.62 -25.27
N ALA A 108 -9.37 -31.70 -24.69
CA ALA A 108 -9.15 -33.05 -25.24
C ALA A 108 -10.36 -33.53 -26.02
N SER A 109 -10.12 -34.11 -27.20
CA SER A 109 -11.15 -34.70 -28.06
C SER A 109 -10.72 -36.08 -28.55
N PRO A 110 -11.57 -37.10 -28.47
CA PRO A 110 -11.24 -38.43 -28.95
C PRO A 110 -11.13 -38.47 -30.46
N ILE A 111 -10.17 -39.24 -30.97
CA ILE A 111 -10.04 -39.59 -32.38
C ILE A 111 -10.58 -40.99 -32.54
N VAL A 112 -11.55 -41.16 -33.44
CA VAL A 112 -12.18 -42.43 -33.70
C VAL A 112 -12.10 -42.80 -35.19
N ASN A 113 -11.98 -44.07 -35.51
CA ASN A 113 -12.08 -44.58 -36.84
C ASN A 113 -13.51 -44.51 -37.41
N ALA A 114 -13.70 -44.82 -38.70
CA ALA A 114 -15.01 -44.88 -39.32
C ALA A 114 -15.95 -45.98 -38.74
N ASP A 115 -15.39 -46.98 -38.08
CA ASP A 115 -16.13 -48.02 -37.34
C ASP A 115 -16.46 -47.63 -35.88
N GLY A 116 -16.12 -46.39 -35.44
CA GLY A 116 -16.32 -45.90 -34.07
C GLY A 116 -15.26 -46.36 -33.10
N SER A 117 -14.23 -47.09 -33.50
CA SER A 117 -13.17 -47.54 -32.60
C SER A 117 -12.24 -46.37 -32.22
N TYR A 118 -11.95 -46.21 -30.92
CA TYR A 118 -11.01 -45.21 -30.42
C TYR A 118 -9.59 -45.46 -30.92
N VAL A 119 -8.93 -44.44 -31.41
CA VAL A 119 -7.56 -44.50 -31.95
C VAL A 119 -6.56 -43.71 -31.10
N GLY A 120 -7.03 -42.68 -30.46
CA GLY A 120 -6.22 -41.78 -29.68
C GLY A 120 -6.97 -40.49 -29.37
N SER A 121 -6.28 -39.47 -28.86
CA SER A 121 -6.87 -38.17 -28.55
C SER A 121 -6.08 -37.03 -29.17
N MET A 122 -6.81 -35.98 -29.54
CA MET A 122 -6.26 -34.70 -29.91
C MET A 122 -6.43 -33.75 -28.72
N LEU A 123 -5.34 -33.16 -28.31
CA LEU A 123 -5.29 -32.16 -27.26
C LEU A 123 -4.99 -30.81 -27.90
N ASN A 124 -5.82 -29.83 -27.61
CA ASN A 124 -5.53 -28.43 -27.89
C ASN A 124 -5.10 -27.77 -26.56
N VAL A 125 -3.91 -27.20 -26.53
CA VAL A 125 -3.25 -26.70 -25.32
C VAL A 125 -3.04 -25.20 -25.46
N SER A 126 -3.79 -24.42 -24.70
CA SER A 126 -3.67 -22.96 -24.65
C SER A 126 -2.90 -22.52 -23.39
N ASP A 127 -1.85 -21.72 -23.55
CA ASP A 127 -1.12 -21.12 -22.42
C ASP A 127 -2.00 -20.06 -21.73
N VAL A 128 -2.33 -20.30 -20.48
CA VAL A 128 -3.10 -19.38 -19.62
C VAL A 128 -2.27 -18.81 -18.47
N THR A 129 -0.95 -19.02 -18.47
CA THR A 129 -0.04 -18.58 -17.39
C THR A 129 -0.13 -17.07 -17.16
N GLY A 130 0.02 -16.28 -18.22
CA GLY A 130 -0.08 -14.82 -18.13
C GLY A 130 -1.48 -14.34 -17.73
N LYS A 131 -2.53 -14.98 -18.23
CA LYS A 131 -3.92 -14.65 -17.86
C LYS A 131 -4.20 -14.94 -16.38
N ARG A 132 -3.75 -16.09 -15.88
CA ARG A 132 -3.88 -16.45 -14.44
C ARG A 132 -3.10 -15.50 -13.55
N ALA A 133 -1.86 -15.18 -13.92
CA ALA A 133 -1.05 -14.22 -13.19
C ALA A 133 -1.75 -12.85 -13.09
N ALA A 134 -2.27 -12.34 -14.20
CA ALA A 134 -3.02 -11.09 -14.24
C ALA A 134 -4.32 -11.14 -13.42
N GLN A 135 -5.06 -12.23 -13.48
CA GLN A 135 -6.28 -12.42 -12.68
C GLN A 135 -5.99 -12.49 -11.19
N ASN A 136 -4.95 -13.22 -10.78
CA ASN A 136 -4.53 -13.31 -9.39
C ASN A 136 -4.07 -11.93 -8.87
N GLN A 137 -3.32 -11.19 -9.67
CA GLN A 137 -2.89 -9.83 -9.34
C GLN A 137 -4.09 -8.88 -9.19
N ALA A 138 -5.06 -8.94 -10.11
CA ALA A 138 -6.28 -8.12 -10.03
C ALA A 138 -7.11 -8.47 -8.80
N MET A 139 -7.25 -9.75 -8.47
CA MET A 139 -7.97 -10.21 -7.28
C MET A 139 -7.26 -9.79 -5.98
N GLN A 140 -5.93 -9.85 -5.94
CA GLN A 140 -5.14 -9.34 -4.81
C GLN A 140 -5.30 -7.83 -4.66
N ASN A 141 -5.24 -7.07 -5.76
CA ASN A 141 -5.44 -5.62 -5.73
C ASN A 141 -6.85 -5.27 -5.22
N GLN A 142 -7.88 -5.94 -5.69
CA GLN A 142 -9.26 -5.74 -5.23
C GLN A 142 -9.43 -6.08 -3.73
N LYS A 143 -8.77 -7.14 -3.25
CA LYS A 143 -8.77 -7.50 -1.83
C LYS A 143 -8.06 -6.43 -0.99
N LEU A 144 -6.93 -5.92 -1.46
CA LEU A 144 -6.20 -4.83 -0.80
C LEU A 144 -7.02 -3.53 -0.76
N GLU A 145 -7.70 -3.19 -1.85
CA GLU A 145 -8.58 -2.01 -1.93
C GLU A 145 -9.76 -2.11 -0.95
N ALA A 146 -10.40 -3.28 -0.85
CA ALA A 146 -11.47 -3.52 0.11
C ALA A 146 -10.99 -3.42 1.57
N ILE A 147 -9.82 -3.99 1.88
CA ILE A 147 -9.18 -3.87 3.20
C ILE A 147 -8.83 -2.40 3.46
N GLY A 148 -8.38 -1.67 2.43
CA GLY A 148 -8.06 -0.26 2.49
C GLY A 148 -9.23 0.60 2.93
N ALA A 149 -10.35 0.48 2.26
CA ALA A 149 -11.56 1.21 2.57
C ALA A 149 -12.08 0.91 4.00
N PHE A 150 -12.03 -0.38 4.41
CA PHE A 150 -12.45 -0.81 5.75
C PHE A 150 -11.54 -0.24 6.85
N ALA A 151 -10.23 -0.32 6.66
CA ALA A 151 -9.27 0.18 7.64
C ALA A 151 -9.29 1.71 7.76
N ALA A 152 -9.57 2.44 6.67
CA ALA A 152 -9.73 3.89 6.71
C ALA A 152 -10.90 4.31 7.62
N GLY A 153 -12.07 3.66 7.48
CA GLY A 153 -13.23 3.91 8.35
C GLY A 153 -12.94 3.61 9.82
N ILE A 154 -12.35 2.44 10.09
CA ILE A 154 -11.99 2.03 11.45
C ILE A 154 -10.98 3.01 12.06
N SER A 155 -9.95 3.42 11.32
CA SER A 155 -8.92 4.33 11.85
C SER A 155 -9.46 5.71 12.16
N HIS A 156 -10.43 6.21 11.40
CA HIS A 156 -11.13 7.44 11.72
C HIS A 156 -11.82 7.34 13.08
N ASP A 157 -12.58 6.27 13.33
CA ASP A 157 -13.29 6.05 14.59
C ASP A 157 -12.32 5.88 15.78
N PHE A 158 -11.21 5.14 15.57
CA PHE A 158 -10.17 5.02 16.59
C PHE A 158 -9.50 6.36 16.90
N ASN A 159 -9.18 7.18 15.91
CA ASN A 159 -8.56 8.48 16.10
C ASN A 159 -9.48 9.44 16.89
N ASN A 160 -10.80 9.41 16.66
CA ASN A 160 -11.77 10.15 17.44
C ASN A 160 -11.80 9.70 18.91
N LEU A 161 -11.81 8.38 19.15
CA LEU A 161 -11.72 7.83 20.52
C LEU A 161 -10.42 8.22 21.21
N LEU A 162 -9.29 8.10 20.54
CA LEU A 162 -7.98 8.46 21.08
C LEU A 162 -7.86 9.97 21.36
N THR A 163 -8.42 10.82 20.49
CA THR A 163 -8.50 12.28 20.72
C THR A 163 -9.25 12.57 22.01
N SER A 164 -10.37 11.89 22.22
CA SER A 164 -11.19 12.05 23.42
C SER A 164 -10.49 11.54 24.67
N ILE A 165 -9.94 10.32 24.64
CA ILE A 165 -9.23 9.71 25.78
C ILE A 165 -8.04 10.58 26.17
N ARG A 166 -7.19 10.94 25.22
CA ARG A 166 -6.04 11.80 25.45
C ARG A 166 -6.46 13.18 25.99
N GLY A 167 -7.41 13.82 25.30
CA GLY A 167 -7.84 15.16 25.64
C GLY A 167 -8.43 15.28 27.03
N TYR A 168 -9.35 14.38 27.42
CA TYR A 168 -9.91 14.39 28.77
C TYR A 168 -8.88 14.01 29.84
N THR A 169 -7.91 13.15 29.50
CA THR A 169 -6.81 12.80 30.40
C THR A 169 -5.89 14.01 30.62
N GLU A 170 -5.54 14.77 29.57
CA GLU A 170 -4.77 16.02 29.67
C GLU A 170 -5.50 17.08 30.51
N LEU A 171 -6.82 17.26 30.31
CA LEU A 171 -7.62 18.19 31.10
C LEU A 171 -7.64 17.79 32.58
N ALA A 172 -7.80 16.52 32.91
CA ALA A 172 -7.77 16.02 34.28
C ALA A 172 -6.37 16.15 34.88
N HIS A 173 -5.32 15.81 34.13
CA HIS A 173 -3.93 15.94 34.53
C HIS A 173 -3.56 17.39 34.91
N ALA A 174 -4.05 18.39 34.16
CA ALA A 174 -3.80 19.80 34.40
C ALA A 174 -4.47 20.33 35.68
N GLU A 175 -5.56 19.69 36.15
CA GLU A 175 -6.31 20.09 37.35
C GLU A 175 -5.80 19.44 38.66
N LEU A 176 -5.01 18.37 38.55
CA LEU A 176 -4.56 17.59 39.69
C LEU A 176 -3.20 18.08 40.22
N PRO A 177 -3.02 18.10 41.55
CA PRO A 177 -1.71 18.32 42.14
C PRO A 177 -0.75 17.16 41.83
N GLU A 178 0.54 17.39 41.97
CA GLU A 178 1.54 16.31 41.83
C GLU A 178 1.26 15.17 42.80
N GLY A 179 1.29 13.91 42.27
CA GLY A 179 0.99 12.72 43.06
C GLY A 179 0.75 11.48 42.20
N GLY A 180 0.43 10.35 42.84
CA GLY A 180 0.27 9.06 42.18
C GLY A 180 -0.78 9.05 41.08
N ILE A 181 -1.92 9.74 41.26
CA ILE A 181 -2.99 9.83 40.25
C ILE A 181 -2.48 10.51 38.96
N ARG A 182 -1.62 11.53 39.10
CA ARG A 182 -1.03 12.22 37.95
C ARG A 182 -0.12 11.31 37.15
N ALA A 183 0.68 10.49 37.85
CA ALA A 183 1.50 9.46 37.18
C ALA A 183 0.65 8.39 36.48
N ASP A 184 -0.50 8.02 37.05
CA ASP A 184 -1.43 7.09 36.39
C ASP A 184 -2.01 7.71 35.10
N LEU A 185 -2.32 9.01 35.11
CA LEU A 185 -2.80 9.71 33.90
C LEU A 185 -1.70 9.82 32.82
N ASP A 186 -0.42 10.01 33.22
CA ASP A 186 0.71 9.96 32.29
C ASP A 186 0.79 8.60 31.56
N GLN A 187 0.52 7.48 32.28
CA GLN A 187 0.47 6.15 31.68
C GLN A 187 -0.71 5.99 30.71
N VAL A 188 -1.86 6.63 30.99
CA VAL A 188 -3.01 6.62 30.07
C VAL A 188 -2.66 7.38 28.79
N ILE A 189 -2.04 8.57 28.89
CA ILE A 189 -1.58 9.37 27.75
C ILE A 189 -0.59 8.55 26.90
N ALA A 190 0.43 7.98 27.53
CA ALA A 190 1.42 7.13 26.84
C ALA A 190 0.78 5.91 26.15
N SER A 191 -0.29 5.35 26.74
CA SER A 191 -1.02 4.24 26.13
C SER A 191 -1.87 4.67 24.93
N ALA A 192 -2.48 5.86 25.00
CA ALA A 192 -3.19 6.46 23.87
C ALA A 192 -2.23 6.77 22.71
N ASP A 193 -1.03 7.28 23.00
CA ASP A 193 0.00 7.55 21.97
C ASP A 193 0.47 6.26 21.29
N ARG A 194 0.65 5.17 22.06
CA ARG A 194 0.96 3.85 21.48
C ARG A 194 -0.17 3.32 20.60
N ALA A 195 -1.42 3.47 21.01
CA ALA A 195 -2.57 3.06 20.21
C ALA A 195 -2.69 3.89 18.92
N GLN A 196 -2.39 5.19 18.97
CA GLN A 196 -2.31 6.06 17.78
C GLN A 196 -1.25 5.58 16.79
N ALA A 197 -0.07 5.19 17.27
CA ALA A 197 0.96 4.64 16.42
C ALA A 197 0.52 3.34 15.71
N ILE A 198 -0.29 2.49 16.38
CA ILE A 198 -0.85 1.27 15.78
C ILE A 198 -1.90 1.61 14.72
N THR A 199 -2.81 2.53 14.99
CA THR A 199 -3.84 2.95 13.99
C THR A 199 -3.20 3.63 12.78
N GLY A 200 -2.15 4.42 12.98
CA GLY A 200 -1.36 5.00 11.90
C GLY A 200 -0.73 3.93 11.00
N ARG A 201 -0.19 2.84 11.58
CA ARG A 201 0.34 1.69 10.81
C ARG A 201 -0.74 0.99 9.99
N LEU A 202 -1.95 0.81 10.55
CA LEU A 202 -3.06 0.19 9.83
C LEU A 202 -3.50 1.04 8.63
N LEU A 203 -3.58 2.35 8.80
CA LEU A 203 -3.92 3.31 7.74
C LEU A 203 -2.87 3.35 6.63
N ALA A 204 -1.61 3.38 7.01
CA ALA A 204 -0.50 3.40 6.09
C ALA A 204 -0.47 2.16 5.17
N PHE A 205 -0.91 1.01 5.69
CA PHE A 205 -1.05 -0.24 4.92
C PHE A 205 -2.14 -0.20 3.85
N THR A 206 -3.22 0.55 4.09
CA THR A 206 -4.45 0.50 3.26
C THR A 206 -4.49 1.52 2.14
N ARG A 207 -3.57 2.49 2.16
CA ARG A 207 -3.52 3.58 1.18
C ARG A 207 -2.72 3.18 -0.04
N GLY A 208 -3.40 2.72 -1.08
CA GLY A 208 -2.95 2.84 -2.46
C GLY A 208 -3.04 4.31 -2.93
N GLN A 209 -2.56 5.26 -2.13
CA GLN A 209 -2.57 6.67 -2.51
C GLN A 209 -1.55 6.94 -3.61
N ALA A 210 -1.93 7.78 -4.57
CA ALA A 210 -0.96 8.39 -5.48
C ALA A 210 0.05 9.15 -4.62
N LEU A 211 1.30 8.65 -4.57
CA LEU A 211 2.40 9.32 -3.90
C LEU A 211 2.52 10.74 -4.44
N GLN A 212 2.76 11.69 -3.56
CA GLN A 212 3.10 13.07 -3.95
C GLN A 212 4.60 13.30 -3.74
N PRO A 213 5.47 12.86 -4.66
CA PRO A 213 6.90 12.97 -4.48
C PRO A 213 7.35 14.42 -4.60
N VAL A 214 7.86 14.97 -3.51
CA VAL A 214 8.46 16.30 -3.41
C VAL A 214 9.98 16.19 -3.22
N VAL A 215 10.71 17.26 -3.49
CA VAL A 215 12.16 17.30 -3.24
C VAL A 215 12.40 17.60 -1.77
N VAL A 216 13.00 16.66 -1.05
CA VAL A 216 13.24 16.73 0.39
C VAL A 216 14.70 16.46 0.75
N ASP A 217 15.09 16.93 1.92
CA ASP A 217 16.32 16.54 2.62
C ASP A 217 16.02 15.32 3.51
N PRO A 218 16.42 14.10 3.14
CA PRO A 218 16.14 12.91 3.95
C PRO A 218 16.84 12.94 5.31
N GLY A 219 18.01 13.62 5.42
CA GLY A 219 18.71 13.75 6.68
C GLY A 219 17.91 14.53 7.71
N ARG A 220 17.16 15.55 7.27
CA ARG A 220 16.28 16.32 8.14
C ARG A 220 15.09 15.50 8.61
N ILE A 221 14.45 14.77 7.69
CA ILE A 221 13.34 13.86 8.04
C ILE A 221 13.79 12.83 9.08
N LEU A 222 14.96 12.22 8.88
CA LEU A 222 15.53 11.24 9.82
C LEU A 222 15.78 11.84 11.21
N LEU A 223 16.27 13.08 11.28
CA LEU A 223 16.47 13.78 12.56
C LEU A 223 15.14 14.11 13.24
N ASP A 224 14.16 14.60 12.48
CA ASP A 224 12.85 14.97 13.02
C ASP A 224 12.08 13.72 13.52
N MET A 225 12.34 12.54 12.95
CA MET A 225 11.79 11.26 13.39
C MET A 225 12.46 10.63 14.61
N LEU A 226 13.66 11.04 14.97
CA LEU A 226 14.43 10.40 16.05
C LEU A 226 13.70 10.33 17.40
N PRO A 227 13.00 11.38 17.88
CA PRO A 227 12.22 11.31 19.12
C PRO A 227 11.09 10.26 19.04
N MET A 228 10.43 10.16 17.88
CA MET A 228 9.37 9.18 17.64
C MET A 228 9.95 7.75 17.63
N LEU A 229 11.07 7.51 16.95
CA LEU A 229 11.71 6.20 16.92
C LEU A 229 12.15 5.76 18.32
N ARG A 230 12.70 6.65 19.13
CA ARG A 230 13.04 6.38 20.55
C ARG A 230 11.84 6.07 21.42
N SER A 231 10.69 6.69 21.15
CA SER A 231 9.44 6.39 21.86
C SER A 231 8.77 5.10 21.40
N LEU A 232 9.04 4.69 20.15
CA LEU A 232 8.46 3.51 19.54
C LEU A 232 9.17 2.23 19.96
N LEU A 233 10.50 2.30 20.13
CA LEU A 233 11.36 1.17 20.47
C LEU A 233 11.48 1.02 22.00
N SER A 234 11.72 -0.21 22.45
CA SER A 234 11.96 -0.54 23.85
C SER A 234 13.18 0.22 24.39
N GLU A 235 13.18 0.55 25.69
CA GLU A 235 14.29 1.26 26.35
C GLU A 235 15.63 0.54 26.26
N ASP A 236 15.63 -0.79 26.02
CA ASP A 236 16.81 -1.62 25.87
C ASP A 236 17.44 -1.56 24.46
N ILE A 237 16.89 -0.73 23.54
CA ILE A 237 17.40 -0.56 22.17
C ILE A 237 18.00 0.83 21.99
N ASP A 238 19.31 0.88 21.75
CA ASP A 238 20.01 2.11 21.41
C ASP A 238 19.78 2.51 19.95
N VAL A 239 19.33 3.76 19.71
CA VAL A 239 19.18 4.30 18.34
C VAL A 239 20.34 5.24 18.03
N VAL A 240 21.16 4.83 17.08
CA VAL A 240 22.33 5.58 16.57
C VAL A 240 22.01 6.16 15.20
N LEU A 241 22.13 7.47 15.05
CA LEU A 241 21.87 8.18 13.79
C LEU A 241 23.17 8.80 13.28
N ASP A 242 23.66 8.34 12.12
CA ASP A 242 24.84 8.86 11.43
C ASP A 242 24.41 9.49 10.09
N VAL A 243 23.86 10.71 10.19
CA VAL A 243 23.33 11.44 9.04
C VAL A 243 23.74 12.92 9.12
N GLU A 244 23.99 13.51 7.95
CA GLU A 244 24.30 14.94 7.79
C GLU A 244 23.15 15.63 7.05
N PRO A 245 22.29 16.42 7.74
CA PRO A 245 21.20 17.15 7.10
C PRO A 245 21.72 18.25 6.18
N GLY A 246 20.97 18.54 5.12
CA GLY A 246 21.32 19.56 4.11
C GLY A 246 22.35 19.13 3.07
N LYS A 247 22.84 17.90 3.12
CA LYS A 247 23.87 17.37 2.23
C LYS A 247 23.31 16.71 0.98
N PHE A 248 22.17 16.05 1.10
CA PHE A 248 21.56 15.26 0.04
C PHE A 248 20.11 15.64 -0.19
N TRP A 249 19.66 15.53 -1.44
CA TRP A 249 18.27 15.80 -1.82
C TRP A 249 17.75 14.63 -2.65
N ILE A 250 16.55 14.17 -2.30
CA ILE A 250 15.85 13.08 -3.00
C ILE A 250 14.45 13.52 -3.35
N ARG A 251 13.83 12.83 -4.30
CA ARG A 251 12.42 13.04 -4.64
C ARG A 251 11.59 11.87 -4.11
N ILE A 252 10.91 12.10 -3.01
CA ILE A 252 10.08 11.11 -2.34
C ILE A 252 8.90 11.82 -1.65
N ASP A 253 7.84 11.09 -1.41
CA ASP A 253 6.79 11.53 -0.49
C ASP A 253 7.32 11.41 0.95
N PRO A 254 7.35 12.49 1.75
CA PRO A 254 7.83 12.46 3.13
C PRO A 254 7.13 11.38 3.97
N VAL A 255 5.80 11.24 3.83
CA VAL A 255 5.02 10.23 4.57
C VAL A 255 5.42 8.81 4.18
N ALA A 256 5.75 8.59 2.91
CA ALA A 256 6.25 7.29 2.46
C ALA A 256 7.62 6.95 3.07
N LEU A 257 8.51 7.96 3.21
CA LEU A 257 9.80 7.75 3.87
C LEU A 257 9.62 7.46 5.36
N ASP A 258 8.77 8.22 6.05
CA ASP A 258 8.43 7.98 7.45
C ASP A 258 7.92 6.55 7.67
N GLN A 259 7.03 6.09 6.79
CA GLN A 259 6.48 4.75 6.86
C GLN A 259 7.53 3.66 6.62
N VAL A 260 8.44 3.86 5.67
CA VAL A 260 9.56 2.95 5.44
C VAL A 260 10.39 2.82 6.71
N LEU A 261 10.74 3.93 7.36
CA LEU A 261 11.54 3.95 8.57
C LEU A 261 10.84 3.28 9.75
N VAL A 262 9.57 3.58 9.97
CA VAL A 262 8.76 2.95 11.04
C VAL A 262 8.67 1.44 10.84
N ASN A 263 8.37 0.97 9.62
CA ASN A 263 8.26 -0.46 9.33
C ASN A 263 9.59 -1.20 9.58
N LEU A 264 10.71 -0.60 9.19
CA LEU A 264 12.03 -1.21 9.41
C LEU A 264 12.44 -1.16 10.88
N ALA A 265 12.15 -0.07 11.60
CA ALA A 265 12.43 0.05 13.03
C ALA A 265 11.64 -0.97 13.87
N VAL A 266 10.35 -1.17 13.58
CA VAL A 266 9.51 -2.18 14.25
C VAL A 266 10.00 -3.61 13.96
N ASN A 267 10.42 -3.89 12.73
CA ASN A 267 11.00 -5.19 12.42
C ASN A 267 12.33 -5.41 13.14
N ALA A 268 13.14 -4.38 13.29
CA ALA A 268 14.38 -4.43 14.06
C ALA A 268 14.10 -4.67 15.56
N GLU A 269 13.10 -4.00 16.16
CA GLU A 269 12.66 -4.26 17.54
C GLU A 269 12.27 -5.73 17.74
N ASP A 270 11.42 -6.23 16.85
CA ASP A 270 10.97 -7.62 16.87
C ASP A 270 12.14 -8.62 16.72
N ALA A 271 13.25 -8.24 16.07
CA ALA A 271 14.45 -9.09 15.96
C ALA A 271 15.39 -8.95 17.17
N MET A 272 15.28 -7.89 17.97
CA MET A 272 16.16 -7.56 19.11
C MET A 272 15.48 -7.81 20.47
N HIS A 273 14.95 -9.02 20.70
CA HIS A 273 14.19 -9.39 21.91
C HIS A 273 14.94 -9.15 23.24
N ASN A 274 16.27 -9.08 23.21
CA ASN A 274 17.12 -8.88 24.39
C ASN A 274 17.83 -7.52 24.39
N GLY A 275 17.24 -6.54 23.71
CA GLY A 275 17.89 -5.27 23.45
C GLY A 275 18.90 -5.34 22.31
N GLY A 276 19.48 -4.20 21.96
CA GLY A 276 20.45 -4.10 20.88
C GLY A 276 20.67 -2.69 20.39
N THR A 277 21.19 -2.57 19.16
CA THR A 277 21.47 -1.28 18.53
C THR A 277 20.83 -1.21 17.15
N LEU A 278 20.02 -0.17 16.92
CA LEU A 278 19.52 0.19 15.61
C LEU A 278 20.36 1.36 15.07
N THR A 279 21.11 1.13 14.02
CA THR A 279 21.94 2.16 13.39
C THR A 279 21.32 2.61 12.06
N ILE A 280 21.09 3.90 11.91
CA ILE A 280 20.62 4.51 10.66
C ILE A 280 21.73 5.42 10.12
N SER A 281 22.24 5.13 8.93
CA SER A 281 23.30 5.92 8.30
C SER A 281 22.93 6.31 6.87
N MET A 282 23.50 7.43 6.39
CA MET A 282 23.22 7.96 5.06
C MET A 282 24.51 8.44 4.40
N ASP A 283 24.71 8.01 3.15
CA ASP A 283 25.84 8.45 2.32
C ASP A 283 25.47 8.52 0.82
N GLU A 284 26.35 9.04 0.02
CA GLU A 284 26.22 9.09 -1.44
C GLU A 284 27.01 7.97 -2.09
N VAL A 285 26.41 7.34 -3.09
CA VAL A 285 27.06 6.31 -3.89
C VAL A 285 26.93 6.61 -5.38
N GLU A 286 27.98 6.31 -6.14
CA GLU A 286 27.95 6.35 -7.58
C GLU A 286 27.37 5.06 -8.14
N GLY A 287 26.20 5.13 -8.78
CA GLY A 287 25.59 4.05 -9.54
C GLY A 287 24.36 3.42 -8.91
N ARG A 288 23.40 3.00 -9.77
CA ARG A 288 22.34 2.04 -9.45
C ARG A 288 22.91 0.63 -9.55
N PRO A 289 22.55 -0.32 -8.67
CA PRO A 289 22.79 -1.74 -8.92
C PRO A 289 22.01 -2.17 -10.16
N GLN A 290 22.73 -2.67 -11.15
CA GLN A 290 22.23 -2.91 -12.50
C GLN A 290 21.81 -4.36 -12.67
N GLU A 291 20.79 -4.84 -11.95
CA GLU A 291 20.26 -6.18 -12.23
C GLU A 291 18.74 -6.26 -12.47
N ALA A 292 18.00 -5.18 -12.47
CA ALA A 292 16.54 -5.29 -12.49
C ALA A 292 15.80 -4.73 -13.71
N LEU A 293 16.39 -4.01 -14.68
CA LEU A 293 15.67 -3.64 -15.92
C LEU A 293 16.66 -3.18 -17.02
N GLY A 294 16.71 -3.96 -18.09
CA GLY A 294 17.35 -3.74 -19.37
C GLY A 294 17.95 -2.37 -19.71
N GLY A 295 19.28 -2.33 -19.86
CA GLY A 295 20.03 -1.53 -20.83
C GLY A 295 19.97 -0.01 -20.68
N GLY A 296 20.95 0.59 -20.00
CA GLY A 296 21.24 2.02 -20.09
C GLY A 296 22.47 2.38 -19.26
N GLU A 297 23.58 2.77 -19.92
CA GLU A 297 24.82 3.22 -19.32
C GLU A 297 24.71 4.66 -18.79
N ALA A 298 24.00 4.90 -17.69
CA ALA A 298 24.14 6.16 -16.95
C ALA A 298 24.17 5.87 -15.46
N ARG A 299 25.34 5.96 -14.85
CA ARG A 299 25.52 5.93 -13.39
C ARG A 299 25.03 7.25 -12.82
N GLU A 300 23.74 7.36 -12.52
CA GLU A 300 23.22 8.50 -11.79
C GLU A 300 23.58 8.37 -10.30
N PRO A 301 24.06 9.46 -9.65
CA PRO A 301 24.38 9.44 -8.24
C PRO A 301 23.11 9.15 -7.43
N SER A 302 23.26 8.31 -6.41
CA SER A 302 22.16 7.90 -5.54
C SER A 302 22.48 8.16 -4.08
N VAL A 303 21.46 8.49 -3.30
CA VAL A 303 21.52 8.57 -1.85
C VAL A 303 21.23 7.18 -1.29
N ARG A 304 22.17 6.67 -0.50
CA ARG A 304 22.05 5.38 0.20
C ARG A 304 21.66 5.63 1.65
N ILE A 305 20.55 5.03 2.07
CA ILE A 305 20.12 5.00 3.47
C ILE A 305 20.26 3.55 3.94
N ARG A 306 21.02 3.32 5.00
CA ARG A 306 21.21 2.00 5.62
C ARG A 306 20.57 1.99 6.99
N ILE A 307 19.77 0.97 7.23
CA ILE A 307 19.14 0.69 8.53
C ILE A 307 19.62 -0.70 8.96
N SER A 308 20.45 -0.73 10.01
CA SER A 308 21.10 -1.94 10.52
C SER A 308 20.66 -2.23 11.94
N ASP A 309 20.21 -3.45 12.20
CA ASP A 309 19.91 -3.98 13.53
C ASP A 309 20.96 -5.02 13.96
N SER A 310 21.17 -5.16 15.26
CA SER A 310 22.00 -6.19 15.88
C SER A 310 21.18 -7.39 16.37
N GLY A 311 20.06 -7.68 15.73
CA GLY A 311 19.09 -8.68 16.14
C GLY A 311 19.44 -10.12 15.75
N ALA A 312 18.44 -11.00 15.77
CA ALA A 312 18.58 -12.43 15.50
C ALA A 312 19.00 -12.75 14.06
N GLY A 313 18.84 -11.82 13.11
CA GLY A 313 19.09 -12.05 11.69
C GLY A 313 18.14 -13.04 11.03
N MET A 314 18.42 -13.36 9.76
CA MET A 314 17.58 -14.22 8.92
C MET A 314 18.40 -15.28 8.21
N ASP A 315 17.81 -16.46 7.99
CA ASP A 315 18.37 -17.52 7.16
C ASP A 315 18.06 -17.29 5.66
N GLU A 316 18.68 -18.06 4.79
CA GLU A 316 18.55 -17.93 3.34
C GLU A 316 17.11 -18.18 2.84
N ALA A 317 16.39 -19.11 3.48
CA ALA A 317 15.00 -19.42 3.14
C ALA A 317 14.06 -18.24 3.46
N THR A 318 14.30 -17.55 4.56
CA THR A 318 13.58 -16.33 4.97
C THR A 318 13.93 -15.16 4.04
N LEU A 319 15.23 -14.98 3.74
CA LEU A 319 15.70 -13.93 2.83
C LEU A 319 15.08 -14.03 1.43
N ALA A 320 14.91 -15.24 0.90
CA ALA A 320 14.29 -15.46 -0.42
C ALA A 320 12.82 -15.02 -0.50
N ARG A 321 12.13 -14.91 0.64
CA ARG A 321 10.68 -14.65 0.72
C ARG A 321 10.31 -13.40 1.51
N LEU A 322 11.28 -12.67 2.03
CA LEU A 322 11.03 -11.59 3.00
C LEU A 322 10.14 -10.45 2.47
N PHE A 323 10.09 -10.24 1.16
CA PHE A 323 9.23 -9.24 0.51
C PHE A 323 7.90 -9.81 0.01
N ASP A 324 7.67 -11.13 0.16
CA ASP A 324 6.38 -11.74 -0.20
C ASP A 324 5.28 -11.19 0.69
N PRO A 325 4.16 -10.71 0.14
CA PRO A 325 3.04 -10.27 0.94
C PRO A 325 2.53 -11.40 1.86
N PHE A 326 2.21 -11.04 3.11
CA PHE A 326 1.75 -11.96 4.17
C PHE A 326 2.77 -12.99 4.66
N PHE A 327 4.00 -12.96 4.18
CA PHE A 327 5.05 -13.80 4.72
C PHE A 327 5.50 -13.29 6.09
N THR A 328 5.51 -14.18 7.08
CA THR A 328 5.96 -13.88 8.44
C THR A 328 6.53 -15.13 9.10
N THR A 329 7.59 -14.97 9.86
CA THR A 329 8.17 -16.01 10.71
C THR A 329 7.63 -15.95 12.15
N LYS A 330 6.76 -14.99 12.46
CA LYS A 330 6.15 -14.79 13.79
C LYS A 330 4.95 -15.70 13.99
N ASP A 331 4.62 -15.99 15.25
CA ASP A 331 3.44 -16.77 15.62
C ASP A 331 2.14 -16.20 15.02
N LEU A 332 1.15 -17.07 14.80
CA LEU A 332 -0.17 -16.68 14.29
C LEU A 332 -0.76 -15.53 15.13
N GLY A 333 -1.02 -14.40 14.45
CA GLY A 333 -1.60 -13.21 15.06
C GLY A 333 -0.61 -12.17 15.60
N LYS A 334 0.71 -12.44 15.63
CA LYS A 334 1.74 -11.49 16.08
C LYS A 334 2.43 -10.73 14.95
N GLY A 335 2.27 -11.15 13.69
CA GLY A 335 2.83 -10.48 12.52
C GLY A 335 1.82 -10.45 11.37
N THR A 336 1.69 -9.30 10.71
CA THR A 336 0.82 -9.14 9.54
C THR A 336 1.47 -9.65 8.25
N GLY A 337 2.80 -9.81 8.23
CA GLY A 337 3.58 -10.16 7.04
C GLY A 337 3.55 -9.12 5.92
N LEU A 338 3.18 -7.88 6.23
CA LEU A 338 2.92 -6.84 5.22
C LEU A 338 3.92 -5.67 5.28
N GLY A 339 4.64 -5.52 6.40
CA GLY A 339 5.55 -4.39 6.61
C GLY A 339 6.64 -4.31 5.54
N LEU A 340 7.34 -5.41 5.25
CA LEU A 340 8.44 -5.42 4.30
C LEU A 340 7.99 -5.36 2.85
N SER A 341 6.87 -5.96 2.49
CA SER A 341 6.27 -5.82 1.16
C SER A 341 5.81 -4.39 0.88
N THR A 342 5.33 -3.68 1.91
CA THR A 342 5.00 -2.24 1.83
C THR A 342 6.26 -1.41 1.61
N VAL A 343 7.34 -1.67 2.35
CA VAL A 343 8.64 -1.01 2.17
C VAL A 343 9.14 -1.18 0.74
N TYR A 344 9.11 -2.41 0.22
CA TYR A 344 9.52 -2.71 -1.16
C TYR A 344 8.70 -1.91 -2.19
N GLY A 345 7.39 -1.86 -2.01
CA GLY A 345 6.47 -1.11 -2.88
C GLY A 345 6.72 0.40 -2.85
N LEU A 346 6.85 1.01 -1.67
CA LEU A 346 7.07 2.46 -1.50
C LEU A 346 8.42 2.92 -2.07
N VAL A 347 9.48 2.15 -1.80
CA VAL A 347 10.82 2.43 -2.35
C VAL A 347 10.80 2.33 -3.88
N GLY A 348 10.18 1.27 -4.44
CA GLY A 348 10.04 1.08 -5.88
C GLY A 348 9.25 2.20 -6.57
N GLN A 349 8.11 2.63 -5.99
CA GLN A 349 7.30 3.74 -6.49
C GLN A 349 8.03 5.08 -6.44
N SER A 350 8.97 5.24 -5.49
CA SER A 350 9.85 6.41 -5.41
C SER A 350 11.04 6.35 -6.38
N GLY A 351 11.09 5.34 -7.27
CA GLY A 351 12.17 5.13 -8.22
C GLY A 351 13.45 4.61 -7.60
N GLY A 352 13.40 4.10 -6.37
CA GLY A 352 14.52 3.53 -5.62
C GLY A 352 14.59 2.01 -5.70
N THR A 353 15.59 1.44 -5.04
CA THR A 353 15.76 -0.01 -4.83
C THR A 353 16.10 -0.29 -3.38
N ILE A 354 15.72 -1.47 -2.89
CA ILE A 354 16.06 -1.95 -1.57
C ILE A 354 16.79 -3.29 -1.66
N GLN A 355 17.85 -3.42 -0.87
CA GLN A 355 18.64 -4.64 -0.73
C GLN A 355 18.72 -5.01 0.74
N VAL A 356 18.91 -6.30 1.03
CA VAL A 356 19.01 -6.81 2.41
C VAL A 356 20.18 -7.74 2.52
N GLU A 357 20.99 -7.51 3.52
CA GLU A 357 22.07 -8.39 3.97
C GLU A 357 21.74 -8.83 5.39
N SER A 358 21.69 -10.12 5.65
CA SER A 358 21.39 -10.65 6.98
C SER A 358 22.12 -11.96 7.22
N SER A 359 22.50 -12.19 8.47
CA SER A 359 23.10 -13.45 8.92
C SER A 359 22.54 -13.80 10.30
N VAL A 360 22.23 -15.08 10.50
CA VAL A 360 21.67 -15.57 11.77
C VAL A 360 22.60 -15.23 12.94
N ALA A 361 22.03 -14.67 14.00
CA ALA A 361 22.70 -14.21 15.21
C ALA A 361 23.70 -13.04 15.03
N VAL A 362 23.70 -12.37 13.89
CA VAL A 362 24.53 -11.17 13.62
C VAL A 362 23.66 -9.92 13.48
N GLY A 363 22.48 -10.06 12.87
CA GLY A 363 21.55 -8.96 12.59
C GLY A 363 21.23 -8.83 11.10
N SER A 364 20.51 -7.75 10.76
CA SER A 364 20.13 -7.45 9.37
C SER A 364 20.48 -6.01 9.00
N THR A 365 20.81 -5.80 7.74
CA THR A 365 21.06 -4.47 7.18
C THR A 365 20.18 -4.29 5.94
N PHE A 366 19.28 -3.34 6.00
CA PHE A 366 18.47 -2.89 4.88
C PHE A 366 19.14 -1.69 4.22
N THR A 367 19.44 -1.80 2.93
CA THR A 367 20.05 -0.74 2.14
C THR A 367 19.07 -0.21 1.11
N ILE A 368 18.66 1.04 1.25
CA ILE A 368 17.75 1.74 0.34
C ILE A 368 18.58 2.70 -0.51
N LEU A 369 18.39 2.63 -1.83
CA LEU A 369 19.01 3.51 -2.79
C LEU A 369 17.93 4.35 -3.47
N LEU A 370 18.04 5.67 -3.37
CA LEU A 370 17.12 6.62 -3.97
C LEU A 370 17.89 7.57 -4.91
N PRO A 371 17.34 7.90 -6.09
CA PRO A 371 17.99 8.83 -7.01
C PRO A 371 18.25 10.19 -6.34
N LYS A 372 19.51 10.66 -6.39
CA LYS A 372 19.87 12.00 -5.92
C LYS A 372 19.33 13.03 -6.91
N VAL A 373 18.71 14.09 -6.41
CA VAL A 373 18.25 15.23 -7.22
C VAL A 373 19.00 16.49 -6.86
N ALA A 374 19.05 17.45 -7.79
CA ALA A 374 19.63 18.75 -7.51
C ALA A 374 18.79 19.49 -6.46
N ALA A 375 19.45 20.15 -5.51
CA ALA A 375 18.78 21.01 -4.53
C ALA A 375 17.97 22.09 -5.26
N ARG A 376 16.65 22.04 -5.18
CA ARG A 376 15.81 23.18 -5.49
C ARG A 376 15.61 23.94 -4.18
N PHE A 377 16.26 25.08 -4.05
CA PHE A 377 15.99 26.00 -2.96
C PHE A 377 14.62 26.67 -3.19
N GLU A 378 13.54 25.99 -2.90
CA GLU A 378 12.41 26.69 -2.34
C GLU A 378 12.80 27.00 -0.90
N LYS A 379 13.19 28.24 -0.70
CA LYS A 379 13.51 28.77 0.62
C LYS A 379 12.28 28.48 1.50
N PRO A 380 12.38 27.63 2.53
CA PRO A 380 11.31 27.55 3.52
C PRO A 380 11.19 28.97 4.06
N ALA A 381 9.99 29.53 4.02
CA ALA A 381 9.74 30.77 4.73
C ALA A 381 10.25 30.58 6.17
N PRO A 382 11.06 31.49 6.69
CA PRO A 382 11.56 31.34 8.05
C PRO A 382 10.34 31.15 8.95
N ARG A 383 10.29 30.01 9.66
CA ARG A 383 9.43 29.88 10.83
C ARG A 383 9.87 30.99 11.77
N ALA A 384 9.18 32.12 11.69
CA ALA A 384 9.31 33.16 12.67
C ALA A 384 8.77 32.54 13.99
N GLU A 385 9.70 32.24 14.90
CA GLU A 385 9.40 32.13 16.32
C GLU A 385 8.96 33.54 16.76
N HIS A 386 7.73 33.91 16.39
CA HIS A 386 7.04 34.99 17.03
C HIS A 386 6.37 34.39 18.26
N GLU A 387 6.81 34.80 19.41
CA GLU A 387 5.94 34.91 20.58
C GLU A 387 4.81 35.89 20.18
N ALA A 388 3.85 35.40 19.38
CA ALA A 388 2.65 36.13 19.08
C ALA A 388 1.84 36.20 20.37
N GLU A 389 1.58 37.42 20.86
CA GLU A 389 0.51 37.65 21.83
C GLU A 389 -0.71 36.86 21.35
N LEU A 390 -1.09 35.82 22.10
CA LEU A 390 -2.17 34.90 21.79
C LEU A 390 -3.47 35.69 21.64
N GLY A 391 -3.88 35.99 20.42
CA GLY A 391 -5.09 36.74 20.14
C GLY A 391 -6.33 35.95 20.55
N ILE A 392 -7.18 36.50 21.41
CA ILE A 392 -8.51 35.96 21.72
C ILE A 392 -9.43 36.32 20.55
N GLY A 393 -10.23 35.37 20.06
CA GLY A 393 -11.13 35.57 18.90
C GLY A 393 -12.40 34.73 18.96
N ILE A 394 -13.22 34.85 17.92
CA ILE A 394 -14.49 34.13 17.76
C ILE A 394 -14.26 32.95 16.83
N VAL A 395 -14.49 31.75 17.35
CA VAL A 395 -14.26 30.48 16.64
C VAL A 395 -15.58 29.77 16.42
N LEU A 396 -15.91 29.48 15.15
CA LEU A 396 -16.98 28.57 14.79
C LEU A 396 -16.41 27.16 14.67
N MET A 397 -16.75 26.30 15.63
CA MET A 397 -16.29 24.92 15.68
C MET A 397 -17.38 23.97 15.23
N VAL A 398 -17.05 23.09 14.27
CA VAL A 398 -17.97 22.13 13.66
C VAL A 398 -17.35 20.73 13.70
N GLU A 399 -17.98 19.86 14.47
CA GLU A 399 -17.50 18.51 14.77
C GLU A 399 -18.72 17.61 15.04
N ASP A 400 -18.85 16.49 14.34
CA ASP A 400 -19.98 15.59 14.51
C ASP A 400 -19.86 14.69 15.75
N GLU A 401 -18.63 14.31 16.13
CA GLU A 401 -18.39 13.49 17.32
C GLU A 401 -18.55 14.30 18.61
N PRO A 402 -19.55 14.01 19.46
CA PRO A 402 -19.86 14.83 20.65
C PRO A 402 -18.71 14.93 21.64
N SER A 403 -17.93 13.88 21.79
CA SER A 403 -16.82 13.81 22.76
C SER A 403 -15.66 14.70 22.32
N VAL A 404 -15.31 14.71 21.04
CA VAL A 404 -14.27 15.56 20.46
C VAL A 404 -14.71 17.03 20.49
N ARG A 405 -15.98 17.29 20.11
CA ARG A 405 -16.58 18.65 20.15
C ARG A 405 -16.54 19.23 21.54
N GLU A 406 -16.95 18.49 22.56
CA GLU A 406 -16.95 18.98 23.95
C GLU A 406 -15.53 19.16 24.49
N PHE A 407 -14.59 18.26 24.16
CA PHE A 407 -13.18 18.43 24.52
C PHE A 407 -12.61 19.73 23.92
N ALA A 408 -12.71 19.92 22.62
CA ALA A 408 -12.21 21.12 21.94
C ALA A 408 -12.89 22.39 22.46
N ARG A 409 -14.22 22.34 22.73
CA ARG A 409 -14.94 23.44 23.36
C ARG A 409 -14.33 23.85 24.70
N ARG A 410 -14.06 22.88 25.59
CA ARG A 410 -13.48 23.15 26.92
C ARG A 410 -12.06 23.71 26.83
N VAL A 411 -11.25 23.23 25.91
CA VAL A 411 -9.89 23.71 25.69
C VAL A 411 -9.88 25.17 25.24
N LEU A 412 -10.67 25.49 24.20
CA LEU A 412 -10.71 26.82 23.60
C LEU A 412 -11.42 27.86 24.53
N ASP A 413 -12.44 27.42 25.28
CA ASP A 413 -13.09 28.25 26.29
C ASP A 413 -12.10 28.65 27.43
N ARG A 414 -11.27 27.69 27.88
CA ARG A 414 -10.19 27.98 28.84
C ARG A 414 -9.12 28.92 28.29
N ALA A 415 -8.87 28.86 26.98
CA ALA A 415 -7.95 29.79 26.32
C ALA A 415 -8.56 31.20 26.12
N GLY A 416 -9.84 31.40 26.48
CA GLY A 416 -10.51 32.69 26.48
C GLY A 416 -11.21 33.02 25.14
N HIS A 417 -11.33 32.10 24.20
CA HIS A 417 -12.02 32.33 22.92
C HIS A 417 -13.54 32.31 23.10
N THR A 418 -14.24 33.09 22.26
CA THR A 418 -15.70 33.00 22.14
C THR A 418 -16.06 31.88 21.14
N LEU A 419 -16.84 30.90 21.59
CA LEU A 419 -17.13 29.72 20.79
C LEU A 419 -18.56 29.65 20.31
N LEU A 420 -18.69 29.40 19.00
CA LEU A 420 -19.93 28.99 18.34
C LEU A 420 -19.74 27.51 17.97
N THR A 421 -20.66 26.64 18.34
CA THR A 421 -20.52 25.20 18.11
C THR A 421 -21.66 24.66 17.27
N ALA A 422 -21.35 23.73 16.36
CA ALA A 422 -22.32 23.02 15.55
C ALA A 422 -21.93 21.54 15.39
N ALA A 423 -22.91 20.66 15.26
CA ALA A 423 -22.70 19.23 15.09
C ALA A 423 -22.58 18.79 13.62
N ASN A 424 -22.89 19.66 12.67
CA ASN A 424 -22.81 19.40 11.23
C ASN A 424 -22.78 20.70 10.43
N GLY A 425 -22.52 20.58 9.12
CA GLY A 425 -22.39 21.75 8.25
C GLY A 425 -23.67 22.58 8.08
N GLU A 426 -24.87 21.98 8.15
CA GLU A 426 -26.14 22.71 8.03
C GLU A 426 -26.42 23.56 9.27
N GLU A 427 -26.19 22.97 10.44
CA GLU A 427 -26.28 23.71 11.72
C GLU A 427 -25.27 24.86 11.78
N ALA A 428 -24.03 24.60 11.29
CA ALA A 428 -22.97 25.62 11.24
C ALA A 428 -23.36 26.82 10.37
N LEU A 429 -23.98 26.61 9.22
CA LEU A 429 -24.49 27.69 8.37
C LEU A 429 -25.58 28.51 9.09
N HIS A 430 -26.49 27.83 9.77
CA HIS A 430 -27.54 28.47 10.56
C HIS A 430 -26.99 29.33 11.71
N VAL A 431 -26.01 28.79 12.43
CA VAL A 431 -25.30 29.51 13.51
C VAL A 431 -24.58 30.72 12.94
N ALA A 432 -23.89 30.59 11.82
CA ALA A 432 -23.15 31.67 11.16
C ALA A 432 -24.04 32.76 10.60
N GLU A 433 -25.23 32.41 10.10
CA GLU A 433 -26.26 33.38 9.64
C GLU A 433 -26.90 34.16 10.79
N GLY A 434 -27.10 33.49 11.92
CA GLY A 434 -27.66 34.13 13.13
C GLY A 434 -26.65 35.00 13.88
N TRP A 435 -25.34 34.88 13.60
CA TRP A 435 -24.29 35.61 14.27
C TRP A 435 -23.86 36.85 13.47
N GLN A 436 -24.13 38.05 14.04
CA GLN A 436 -23.90 39.32 13.35
C GLN A 436 -22.47 39.83 13.41
N ALA A 437 -21.69 39.39 14.39
CA ALA A 437 -20.28 39.75 14.52
C ALA A 437 -19.39 38.95 13.56
N GLU A 438 -18.16 39.40 13.38
CA GLU A 438 -17.14 38.65 12.61
C GLU A 438 -16.83 37.33 13.31
N ILE A 439 -16.59 36.29 12.51
CA ILE A 439 -16.07 34.99 12.95
C ILE A 439 -14.65 34.95 12.44
N ASP A 440 -13.67 34.86 13.36
CA ASP A 440 -12.24 34.88 13.02
C ASP A 440 -11.81 33.55 12.38
N VAL A 441 -12.23 32.43 12.96
CA VAL A 441 -11.78 31.08 12.56
C VAL A 441 -12.96 30.12 12.43
N LEU A 442 -13.02 29.39 11.34
CA LEU A 442 -13.77 28.15 11.18
C LEU A 442 -12.84 26.97 11.51
N LEU A 443 -13.15 26.24 12.57
CA LEU A 443 -12.51 24.97 12.91
C LEU A 443 -13.49 23.83 12.58
N THR A 444 -13.24 23.04 11.54
CA THR A 444 -14.20 22.03 11.07
C THR A 444 -13.56 20.69 10.79
N ASP A 445 -14.25 19.60 11.15
CA ASP A 445 -13.91 18.30 10.61
C ASP A 445 -14.17 18.27 9.09
N ILE A 446 -13.36 17.52 8.38
CA ILE A 446 -13.51 17.35 6.91
C ILE A 446 -14.64 16.39 6.59
N VAL A 447 -14.69 15.25 7.29
CA VAL A 447 -15.63 14.16 7.00
C VAL A 447 -16.73 14.18 8.04
N MET A 448 -17.86 14.77 7.67
CA MET A 448 -19.05 14.81 8.53
C MET A 448 -20.26 14.29 7.76
N PRO A 449 -21.28 13.74 8.44
CA PRO A 449 -22.53 13.33 7.82
C PRO A 449 -23.22 14.50 7.10
N GLY A 450 -23.69 14.26 5.89
CA GLY A 450 -24.39 15.25 5.07
C GLY A 450 -23.45 16.21 4.35
N MET A 451 -23.03 17.30 4.99
CA MET A 451 -22.16 18.31 4.38
C MET A 451 -20.72 18.18 4.87
N HIS A 452 -19.78 17.88 3.95
CA HIS A 452 -18.35 17.87 4.25
C HIS A 452 -17.82 19.25 4.61
N GLY A 453 -16.81 19.31 5.51
CA GLY A 453 -16.22 20.57 5.98
C GLY A 453 -15.65 21.46 4.89
N GLN A 454 -15.16 20.90 3.79
CA GLN A 454 -14.68 21.65 2.62
C GLN A 454 -15.82 22.41 1.91
N VAL A 455 -17.00 21.78 1.78
CA VAL A 455 -18.18 22.41 1.19
C VAL A 455 -18.69 23.51 2.10
N LEU A 456 -18.68 23.28 3.42
CA LEU A 456 -19.02 24.28 4.42
C LEU A 456 -18.09 25.49 4.33
N ALA A 457 -16.77 25.27 4.35
CA ALA A 457 -15.76 26.32 4.24
C ALA A 457 -15.95 27.15 2.95
N ALA A 458 -16.12 26.49 1.81
CA ALA A 458 -16.34 27.18 0.55
C ALA A 458 -17.62 28.05 0.53
N ARG A 459 -18.68 27.66 1.24
CA ARG A 459 -19.91 28.45 1.38
C ARG A 459 -19.72 29.64 2.31
N LEU A 460 -19.06 29.43 3.47
CA LEU A 460 -18.82 30.50 4.44
C LEU A 460 -17.84 31.54 3.91
N LEU A 461 -16.78 31.14 3.19
CA LEU A 461 -15.82 32.06 2.58
C LEU A 461 -16.44 32.98 1.52
N LYS A 462 -17.51 32.55 0.83
CA LYS A 462 -18.27 33.43 -0.08
C LYS A 462 -18.98 34.55 0.64
N ALA A 463 -19.49 34.29 1.85
CA ALA A 463 -20.19 35.28 2.65
C ALA A 463 -19.26 36.06 3.57
N ARG A 464 -18.13 35.50 3.97
CA ARG A 464 -17.13 36.03 4.91
C ARG A 464 -15.73 35.77 4.35
N PRO A 465 -15.22 36.60 3.43
CA PRO A 465 -13.94 36.36 2.74
C PRO A 465 -12.70 36.33 3.67
N ASP A 466 -12.77 37.05 4.79
CA ASP A 466 -11.67 37.17 5.76
C ASP A 466 -11.62 36.02 6.77
N LEU A 467 -12.60 35.08 6.73
CA LEU A 467 -12.67 33.91 7.59
C LEU A 467 -11.44 33.01 7.39
N ARG A 468 -10.76 32.66 8.47
CA ARG A 468 -9.68 31.67 8.46
C ARG A 468 -10.24 30.28 8.66
N VAL A 469 -9.63 29.29 8.02
CA VAL A 469 -10.13 27.92 8.06
C VAL A 469 -9.05 27.00 8.60
N ILE A 470 -9.43 26.20 9.61
CA ILE A 470 -8.65 25.08 10.13
C ILE A 470 -9.47 23.81 9.88
N PHE A 471 -8.92 22.89 9.12
CA PHE A 471 -9.50 21.57 8.93
C PHE A 471 -8.96 20.60 9.97
N MET A 472 -9.84 19.91 10.67
CA MET A 472 -9.49 18.77 11.51
C MET A 472 -9.63 17.48 10.70
N SER A 473 -8.66 16.59 10.78
CA SER A 473 -8.73 15.30 10.08
C SER A 473 -7.86 14.24 10.76
N GLY A 474 -8.33 12.99 10.74
CA GLY A 474 -7.50 11.82 11.04
C GLY A 474 -6.52 11.47 9.91
N TYR A 475 -6.48 12.26 8.84
CA TYR A 475 -5.69 12.07 7.63
C TYR A 475 -4.64 13.17 7.49
N ALA A 476 -3.51 12.88 6.82
CA ALA A 476 -2.50 13.88 6.53
C ALA A 476 -3.01 14.93 5.53
N GLU A 477 -2.47 16.14 5.63
CA GLU A 477 -2.81 17.35 4.88
C GLU A 477 -2.86 17.13 3.35
N ASP A 478 -1.94 16.33 2.82
CA ASP A 478 -1.74 16.07 1.39
C ASP A 478 -2.83 15.18 0.74
N SER A 479 -3.78 14.67 1.54
CA SER A 479 -4.82 13.75 1.07
C SER A 479 -6.07 14.45 0.52
N ILE A 480 -6.08 15.80 0.45
CA ILE A 480 -7.30 16.55 0.16
C ILE A 480 -7.17 17.36 -1.13
N PRO A 481 -7.65 16.81 -2.27
CA PRO A 481 -7.51 17.44 -3.59
C PRO A 481 -8.19 18.81 -3.77
N ALA A 482 -8.89 19.31 -2.76
CA ALA A 482 -9.74 20.50 -2.86
C ALA A 482 -9.17 21.75 -2.18
N LEU A 483 -8.04 21.67 -1.46
CA LEU A 483 -7.45 22.82 -0.75
C LEU A 483 -6.95 23.91 -1.70
N ASP A 484 -6.34 23.52 -2.82
CA ASP A 484 -5.86 24.46 -3.86
C ASP A 484 -6.99 25.28 -4.51
N ARG A 485 -8.24 24.97 -4.23
CA ARG A 485 -9.42 25.68 -4.77
C ARG A 485 -10.03 26.68 -3.80
N LEU A 486 -9.54 26.73 -2.56
CA LEU A 486 -9.98 27.75 -1.60
C LEU A 486 -9.26 29.06 -1.89
N ALA A 487 -10.00 30.16 -1.86
CA ALA A 487 -9.46 31.49 -2.09
C ALA A 487 -8.52 31.98 -0.98
N THR A 488 -8.49 31.29 0.16
CA THR A 488 -7.73 31.62 1.37
C THR A 488 -6.89 30.42 1.80
N PRO A 489 -5.63 30.59 2.24
CA PRO A 489 -4.83 29.52 2.81
C PRO A 489 -5.55 28.89 4.00
N ALA A 490 -5.71 27.57 4.01
CA ALA A 490 -6.30 26.83 5.10
C ALA A 490 -5.21 26.14 5.92
N ALA A 491 -5.38 26.09 7.24
CA ALA A 491 -4.53 25.33 8.12
C ALA A 491 -5.10 23.95 8.40
N PHE A 492 -4.25 23.05 8.87
CA PHE A 492 -4.58 21.67 9.17
C PHE A 492 -4.27 21.32 10.63
N LEU A 493 -5.16 20.56 11.26
CA LEU A 493 -5.00 19.98 12.59
C LEU A 493 -5.25 18.46 12.51
N ALA A 494 -4.18 17.68 12.61
CA ALA A 494 -4.26 16.22 12.56
C ALA A 494 -4.88 15.66 13.86
N LYS A 495 -5.85 14.75 13.74
CA LYS A 495 -6.41 13.95 14.85
C LYS A 495 -5.60 12.66 15.02
N PRO A 496 -5.28 12.28 16.29
CA PRO A 496 -5.60 12.94 17.54
C PRO A 496 -4.66 14.12 17.83
N PHE A 497 -5.21 15.17 18.43
CA PHE A 497 -4.47 16.38 18.81
C PHE A 497 -4.52 16.63 20.34
N SER A 498 -3.49 17.32 20.85
CA SER A 498 -3.41 17.75 22.24
C SER A 498 -4.13 19.09 22.45
N SER A 499 -4.41 19.42 23.72
CA SER A 499 -4.93 20.73 24.09
C SER A 499 -4.02 21.87 23.63
N MET A 500 -2.70 21.71 23.75
CA MET A 500 -1.70 22.70 23.32
C MET A 500 -1.71 22.88 21.80
N THR A 501 -1.68 21.78 21.04
CA THR A 501 -1.68 21.83 19.56
C THR A 501 -2.92 22.53 19.02
N LEU A 502 -4.10 22.27 19.62
CA LEU A 502 -5.36 22.91 19.24
C LEU A 502 -5.31 24.42 19.52
N THR A 503 -4.87 24.82 20.73
CA THR A 503 -4.79 26.24 21.11
C THR A 503 -3.81 27.01 20.25
N ASP A 504 -2.64 26.44 19.96
CA ASP A 504 -1.61 27.05 19.11
C ASP A 504 -2.08 27.23 17.66
N ALA A 505 -2.78 26.23 17.11
CA ALA A 505 -3.33 26.31 15.75
C ALA A 505 -4.35 27.45 15.62
N VAL A 506 -5.28 27.55 16.58
CA VAL A 506 -6.32 28.59 16.56
C VAL A 506 -5.70 29.97 16.79
N ALA A 507 -4.81 30.13 17.78
CA ALA A 507 -4.16 31.40 18.07
C ALA A 507 -3.35 31.93 16.88
N ARG A 508 -2.65 31.05 16.15
CA ARG A 508 -1.89 31.41 14.95
C ARG A 508 -2.80 31.94 13.84
N GLN A 509 -3.91 31.27 13.58
CA GLN A 509 -4.85 31.71 12.53
C GLN A 509 -5.53 33.04 12.88
N ILE A 510 -5.83 33.31 14.16
CA ILE A 510 -6.36 34.60 14.61
C ILE A 510 -5.32 35.72 14.43
N ALA A 511 -4.06 35.47 14.76
CA ALA A 511 -2.97 36.44 14.58
C ALA A 511 -2.75 36.79 13.10
N GLU A 512 -2.79 35.79 12.22
CA GLU A 512 -2.68 35.98 10.76
C GLU A 512 -3.87 36.78 10.18
N ALA A 513 -5.10 36.58 10.69
CA ALA A 513 -6.26 37.34 10.29
C ALA A 513 -6.10 38.83 10.58
N ARG A 514 -5.62 39.18 11.76
CA ARG A 514 -5.46 40.58 12.22
C ARG A 514 -4.36 41.34 11.47
N THR A 515 -3.24 40.65 11.14
CA THR A 515 -2.13 41.28 10.39
C THR A 515 -2.53 41.69 8.96
N LEU A 516 -3.55 41.04 8.36
CA LEU A 516 -4.08 41.40 7.05
C LEU A 516 -5.14 42.52 7.10
N SER A 517 -5.85 42.65 8.22
CA SER A 517 -6.84 43.74 8.44
C SER A 517 -6.17 45.09 8.69
N ASP A 518 -4.90 45.09 9.14
CA ASP A 518 -4.11 46.31 9.43
C ASP A 518 -3.28 46.79 8.23
N GLN A 519 -3.31 46.11 7.07
CA GLN A 519 -2.66 46.50 5.81
C GLN A 519 -3.69 46.97 4.78
#